data_c751321e3ecd49e186de9824192c7b9e
#
_entry.id   c751321e3ecd49e186de9824192c7b9e
#
_cell.length_a   1.000
_cell.length_b   1.000
_cell.length_c   1.000
_cell.angle_alpha   90.00
_cell.angle_beta   90.00
_cell.angle_gamma   90.00
#
_symmetry.space_group_name_H-M   'P 1'
#
loop_
_entity.id
_entity.type
_entity.pdbx_description
1 polymer ?
#
loop_
_entity_poly.entity_id
_entity_poly.type
_entity_poly.pdbx_seq_one_letter_code
_entity_poly.pdbx_strand_id
1 'polypeptide(L)'
;MNRGIPLCKGKIILLSDANAMYNEECLVNLLRNFRNKKVGCVAGEKHIVKNGTMIGDNEGLYWKLESLIKELEAKVETVIGADGACYAIRKELFVPLPSDTSVDDFLLSMKIVEQGYQIAYEPNAFSIEEAGSTMKEELKRKVRIAAGNFYNLKLLTSFMRLDKKSWMFVSHKFLRWISPVLFILLTIVLAVEAFFSVIAGIIFV
;
A
#
# COMPACT_ATOMS: atom_id res chain seq x y z
N MET A 1 17.36 -1.02 2.63
CA MET A 1 16.98 -1.97 3.72
C MET A 1 17.99 -3.12 3.87
N ASN A 2 18.39 -3.85 2.82
CA ASN A 2 19.24 -5.05 2.89
C ASN A 2 20.59 -4.90 3.63
N ARG A 3 21.19 -3.71 3.61
CA ARG A 3 22.44 -3.42 4.33
C ARG A 3 22.19 -2.89 5.74
N GLY A 4 21.16 -2.08 5.94
CA GLY A 4 20.91 -1.41 7.23
C GLY A 4 20.25 -2.30 8.27
N ILE A 5 19.18 -3.01 7.92
CA ILE A 5 18.42 -3.82 8.88
C ILE A 5 19.28 -4.87 9.59
N PRO A 6 20.16 -5.64 8.89
CA PRO A 6 21.04 -6.59 9.58
C PRO A 6 21.96 -5.97 10.63
N LEU A 7 22.40 -4.71 10.42
CA LEU A 7 23.29 -3.99 11.33
C LEU A 7 22.57 -3.41 12.57
N CYS A 8 21.26 -3.28 12.53
CA CYS A 8 20.49 -2.80 13.66
C CYS A 8 20.60 -3.76 14.86
N LYS A 9 20.72 -3.24 16.09
CA LYS A 9 20.82 -4.04 17.32
C LYS A 9 19.46 -4.37 17.95
N GLY A 10 18.40 -3.61 17.60
CA GLY A 10 17.06 -3.77 18.17
C GLY A 10 16.35 -5.03 17.65
N LYS A 11 15.47 -5.58 18.48
CA LYS A 11 14.57 -6.69 18.09
C LYS A 11 13.42 -6.23 17.18
N ILE A 12 13.00 -4.98 17.35
CA ILE A 12 12.01 -4.31 16.52
C ILE A 12 12.73 -3.21 15.75
N ILE A 13 12.47 -3.13 14.45
CA ILE A 13 13.04 -2.12 13.56
C ILE A 13 11.91 -1.21 13.09
N LEU A 14 12.05 0.07 13.38
CA LEU A 14 11.19 1.12 12.82
C LEU A 14 11.76 1.54 11.45
N LEU A 15 10.90 1.60 10.47
CA LEU A 15 11.21 2.01 9.10
C LEU A 15 10.40 3.27 8.79
N SER A 16 11.04 4.24 8.17
CA SER A 16 10.52 5.58 7.95
C SER A 16 11.02 6.17 6.65
N ASP A 17 10.18 6.92 5.97
CA ASP A 17 10.63 7.83 4.94
C ASP A 17 11.40 9.01 5.55
N ALA A 18 12.36 9.57 4.82
CA ALA A 18 13.25 10.61 5.35
C ALA A 18 12.54 11.95 5.62
N ASN A 19 11.38 12.16 5.00
CA ASN A 19 10.55 13.37 5.14
C ASN A 19 9.36 13.17 6.11
N ALA A 20 9.25 12.01 6.74
CA ALA A 20 8.15 11.71 7.64
C ALA A 20 8.40 12.29 9.03
N MET A 21 7.47 13.08 9.55
CA MET A 21 7.48 13.62 10.91
C MET A 21 6.49 12.86 11.77
N TYR A 22 6.95 12.26 12.86
CA TYR A 22 6.10 11.44 13.74
C TYR A 22 5.43 12.25 14.83
N ASN A 23 4.24 11.78 15.25
CA ASN A 23 3.64 12.24 16.49
C ASN A 23 4.45 11.73 17.71
N GLU A 24 4.34 12.42 18.83
CA GLU A 24 5.14 12.15 20.05
C GLU A 24 5.00 10.72 20.57
N GLU A 25 3.81 10.15 20.48
CA GLU A 25 3.50 8.80 20.97
C GLU A 25 3.68 7.69 19.91
N CYS A 26 4.09 8.03 18.70
CA CYS A 26 4.17 7.11 17.57
C CYS A 26 4.91 5.82 17.91
N LEU A 27 6.11 5.93 18.47
CA LEU A 27 6.95 4.77 18.79
C LEU A 27 6.31 3.87 19.84
N VAL A 28 5.74 4.45 20.90
CA VAL A 28 5.07 3.68 21.96
C VAL A 28 3.86 2.95 21.42
N ASN A 29 3.06 3.63 20.60
CA ASN A 29 1.87 3.07 19.97
C ASN A 29 2.20 1.91 19.02
N LEU A 30 3.24 2.03 18.20
CA LEU A 30 3.72 0.92 17.37
C LEU A 30 4.18 -0.27 18.22
N LEU A 31 5.02 -0.02 19.24
CA LEU A 31 5.66 -1.07 20.01
C LEU A 31 4.67 -1.90 20.84
N ARG A 32 3.59 -1.30 21.34
CA ARG A 32 2.58 -2.03 22.15
C ARG A 32 1.94 -3.19 21.40
N ASN A 33 1.81 -3.11 20.08
CA ASN A 33 1.22 -4.13 19.24
C ASN A 33 2.06 -5.42 19.20
N PHE A 34 3.39 -5.32 19.37
CA PHE A 34 4.29 -6.47 19.39
C PHE A 34 4.21 -7.34 20.66
N ARG A 35 3.40 -6.96 21.65
CA ARG A 35 3.04 -7.85 22.78
C ARG A 35 2.31 -9.09 22.26
N ASN A 36 1.54 -8.98 21.19
CA ASN A 36 0.98 -10.12 20.48
C ASN A 36 2.06 -10.79 19.62
N LYS A 37 2.40 -12.03 19.93
CA LYS A 37 3.42 -12.81 19.23
C LYS A 37 3.07 -13.10 17.76
N LYS A 38 1.78 -13.04 17.38
CA LYS A 38 1.34 -13.21 15.99
C LYS A 38 1.62 -11.98 15.12
N VAL A 39 1.83 -10.82 15.73
CA VAL A 39 2.14 -9.57 15.01
C VAL A 39 3.62 -9.55 14.65
N GLY A 40 3.91 -9.59 13.36
CA GLY A 40 5.26 -9.50 12.80
C GLY A 40 5.58 -8.11 12.23
N CYS A 41 4.55 -7.36 11.84
CA CYS A 41 4.63 -5.99 11.34
C CYS A 41 3.53 -5.13 11.96
N VAL A 42 3.78 -3.85 12.12
CA VAL A 42 2.77 -2.85 12.54
C VAL A 42 2.83 -1.71 11.54
N ALA A 43 1.72 -1.45 10.87
CA ALA A 43 1.54 -0.31 9.99
C ALA A 43 0.92 0.86 10.76
N GLY A 44 1.56 2.00 10.74
CA GLY A 44 1.01 3.26 11.21
C GLY A 44 0.13 3.93 10.17
N GLU A 45 -0.34 5.13 10.50
CA GLU A 45 -1.15 5.97 9.63
C GLU A 45 -0.27 7.04 8.95
N LYS A 46 -0.68 7.47 7.77
CA LYS A 46 -0.04 8.55 7.02
C LYS A 46 -0.98 9.72 6.89
N HIS A 47 -0.57 10.89 7.39
CA HIS A 47 -1.26 12.14 7.21
C HIS A 47 -0.51 13.01 6.19
N ILE A 48 -1.21 13.48 5.15
CA ILE A 48 -0.63 14.36 4.15
C ILE A 48 -1.14 15.79 4.40
N VAL A 49 -0.21 16.72 4.49
CA VAL A 49 -0.52 18.16 4.67
C VAL A 49 0.00 18.94 3.46
N LYS A 50 -0.68 20.04 3.15
CA LYS A 50 -0.26 21.00 2.13
C LYS A 50 -0.32 22.41 2.74
N ASN A 51 0.82 23.14 2.69
CA ASN A 51 0.92 24.47 3.30
C ASN A 51 0.50 24.50 4.80
N GLY A 52 0.81 23.43 5.55
CA GLY A 52 0.45 23.33 6.97
C GLY A 52 -1.01 22.99 7.27
N THR A 53 -1.84 22.77 6.25
CA THR A 53 -3.23 22.33 6.40
C THR A 53 -3.43 20.94 5.81
N MET A 54 -4.29 20.12 6.42
CA MET A 54 -4.69 18.83 5.85
C MET A 54 -5.25 19.05 4.44
N ILE A 55 -4.80 18.23 3.47
CA ILE A 55 -5.24 18.38 2.08
C ILE A 55 -6.74 18.21 1.98
N GLY A 56 -7.36 19.15 1.24
CA GLY A 56 -8.81 19.29 1.14
C GLY A 56 -9.54 18.08 0.54
N ASP A 57 -10.85 18.17 0.60
CA ASP A 57 -11.91 17.15 0.58
C ASP A 57 -11.72 15.86 -0.24
N ASN A 58 -11.13 15.89 -1.42
CA ASN A 58 -11.06 14.70 -2.28
C ASN A 58 -9.90 13.73 -1.89
N GLU A 59 -8.72 14.25 -1.56
CA GLU A 59 -7.63 13.41 -1.05
C GLU A 59 -7.92 12.96 0.38
N GLY A 60 -8.52 13.80 1.19
CA GLY A 60 -8.97 13.46 2.54
C GLY A 60 -9.99 12.33 2.57
N LEU A 61 -10.92 12.27 1.60
CA LEU A 61 -11.89 11.19 1.48
C LEU A 61 -11.22 9.87 1.11
N TYR A 62 -10.27 9.91 0.15
CA TYR A 62 -9.50 8.71 -0.23
C TYR A 62 -8.74 8.14 0.98
N TRP A 63 -8.02 8.98 1.74
CA TRP A 63 -7.27 8.53 2.90
C TRP A 63 -8.17 8.01 4.02
N LYS A 64 -9.32 8.64 4.27
CA LYS A 64 -10.31 8.13 5.22
C LYS A 64 -10.83 6.75 4.83
N LEU A 65 -11.07 6.52 3.53
CA LEU A 65 -11.47 5.20 3.03
C LEU A 65 -10.36 4.17 3.19
N GLU A 66 -9.11 4.52 2.85
CA GLU A 66 -7.95 3.62 3.02
C GLU A 66 -7.75 3.25 4.50
N SER A 67 -7.84 4.22 5.41
CA SER A 67 -7.77 3.99 6.86
C SER A 67 -8.89 3.08 7.35
N LEU A 68 -10.13 3.30 6.90
CA LEU A 68 -11.26 2.43 7.23
C LEU A 68 -11.03 1.00 6.72
N ILE A 69 -10.54 0.83 5.50
CA ILE A 69 -10.23 -0.49 4.95
C ILE A 69 -9.16 -1.18 5.79
N LYS A 70 -8.06 -0.50 6.14
CA LYS A 70 -7.00 -1.04 7.00
C LYS A 70 -7.55 -1.47 8.37
N GLU A 71 -8.43 -0.66 8.96
CA GLU A 71 -9.07 -0.98 10.24
C GLU A 71 -9.95 -2.24 10.14
N LEU A 72 -10.74 -2.36 9.08
CA LEU A 72 -11.57 -3.54 8.83
C LEU A 72 -10.72 -4.79 8.54
N GLU A 73 -9.67 -4.67 7.75
CA GLU A 73 -8.71 -5.75 7.48
C GLU A 73 -8.04 -6.26 8.75
N ALA A 74 -7.59 -5.34 9.62
CA ALA A 74 -6.99 -5.69 10.91
C ALA A 74 -7.96 -6.46 11.83
N LYS A 75 -9.27 -6.11 11.79
CA LYS A 75 -10.32 -6.83 12.52
C LYS A 75 -10.61 -8.21 11.93
N VAL A 76 -10.47 -8.36 10.63
CA VAL A 76 -10.74 -9.62 9.92
C VAL A 76 -9.61 -10.61 10.10
N GLU A 77 -8.35 -10.20 9.87
CA GLU A 77 -7.17 -11.04 10.06
C GLU A 77 -5.85 -10.26 10.08
N THR A 78 -5.56 -9.47 9.04
CA THR A 78 -4.28 -8.76 8.85
C THR A 78 -4.47 -7.64 7.84
N VAL A 79 -3.76 -6.54 8.00
CA VAL A 79 -3.71 -5.49 6.98
C VAL A 79 -2.95 -5.98 5.74
N ILE A 80 -3.35 -5.53 4.57
CA ILE A 80 -2.70 -5.85 3.30
C ILE A 80 -1.67 -4.78 2.94
N GLY A 81 -0.47 -4.95 3.47
CA GLY A 81 0.68 -4.09 3.25
C GLY A 81 0.82 -2.95 4.24
N ALA A 82 2.04 -2.48 4.44
CA ALA A 82 2.39 -1.29 5.20
C ALA A 82 2.87 -0.18 4.26
N ASP A 83 2.72 1.08 4.70
CA ASP A 83 3.22 2.25 3.98
C ASP A 83 4.62 2.62 4.51
N GLY A 84 5.53 3.01 3.64
CA GLY A 84 6.93 3.32 3.95
C GLY A 84 7.12 4.45 4.95
N ALA A 85 6.12 5.32 5.09
CA ALA A 85 6.17 6.49 5.95
C ALA A 85 6.27 6.16 7.44
N CYS A 86 5.54 5.11 7.89
CA CYS A 86 5.49 4.75 9.31
C CYS A 86 5.14 3.27 9.49
N TYR A 87 6.14 2.41 9.67
CA TYR A 87 5.88 1.03 10.04
C TYR A 87 7.04 0.41 10.81
N ALA A 88 6.74 -0.65 11.56
CA ALA A 88 7.73 -1.38 12.33
C ALA A 88 7.63 -2.89 12.10
N ILE A 89 8.76 -3.60 12.17
CA ILE A 89 8.83 -5.04 11.95
C ILE A 89 9.62 -5.74 13.04
N ARG A 90 9.36 -7.04 13.26
CA ARG A 90 10.32 -7.89 13.98
C ARG A 90 11.56 -8.11 13.11
N LYS A 91 12.73 -7.79 13.65
CA LYS A 91 14.01 -7.96 12.92
C LYS A 91 14.21 -9.39 12.42
N GLU A 92 13.84 -10.37 13.24
CA GLU A 92 13.97 -11.80 12.93
C GLU A 92 13.16 -12.27 11.70
N LEU A 93 12.13 -11.50 11.30
CA LEU A 93 11.29 -11.79 10.14
C LEU A 93 11.75 -11.09 8.87
N PHE A 94 12.82 -10.31 8.97
CA PHE A 94 13.37 -9.64 7.81
C PHE A 94 13.96 -10.65 6.82
N VAL A 95 13.54 -10.55 5.57
CA VAL A 95 14.12 -11.27 4.43
C VAL A 95 14.72 -10.28 3.45
N PRO A 96 15.92 -10.52 2.90
CA PRO A 96 16.49 -9.65 1.88
C PRO A 96 15.57 -9.55 0.67
N LEU A 97 15.36 -8.33 0.20
CA LEU A 97 14.54 -8.04 -0.97
C LEU A 97 15.41 -7.95 -2.23
N PRO A 98 14.87 -8.22 -3.43
CA PRO A 98 15.56 -7.96 -4.69
C PRO A 98 16.02 -6.50 -4.79
N SER A 99 17.18 -6.27 -5.38
CA SER A 99 17.79 -4.93 -5.46
C SER A 99 17.03 -3.93 -6.32
N ASP A 100 16.19 -4.42 -7.22
CA ASP A 100 15.34 -3.67 -8.15
C ASP A 100 13.92 -3.39 -7.61
N THR A 101 13.64 -3.77 -6.36
CA THR A 101 12.36 -3.49 -5.70
C THR A 101 12.20 -1.99 -5.46
N SER A 102 11.16 -1.37 -6.05
CA SER A 102 10.87 0.07 -5.92
C SER A 102 9.75 0.40 -4.92
N VAL A 103 8.97 -0.61 -4.49
CA VAL A 103 7.94 -0.53 -3.44
C VAL A 103 8.28 -1.61 -2.42
N ASP A 104 9.33 -1.34 -1.67
CA ASP A 104 9.97 -2.30 -0.76
C ASP A 104 9.23 -2.44 0.58
N ASP A 105 8.57 -1.38 1.05
CA ASP A 105 7.70 -1.36 2.22
C ASP A 105 6.54 -2.37 2.10
N PHE A 106 5.81 -2.29 0.99
CA PHE A 106 4.73 -3.21 0.69
C PHE A 106 5.24 -4.66 0.56
N LEU A 107 6.31 -4.88 -0.22
CA LEU A 107 6.86 -6.22 -0.41
C LEU A 107 7.35 -6.83 0.90
N LEU A 108 8.10 -6.07 1.71
CA LEU A 108 8.62 -6.54 2.98
C LEU A 108 7.51 -6.93 3.96
N SER A 109 6.51 -6.06 4.11
CA SER A 109 5.38 -6.32 5.00
C SER A 109 4.58 -7.56 4.56
N MET A 110 4.35 -7.74 3.25
CA MET A 110 3.67 -8.93 2.73
C MET A 110 4.52 -10.21 2.85
N LYS A 111 5.85 -10.13 2.74
CA LYS A 111 6.74 -11.26 3.03
C LYS A 111 6.67 -11.71 4.48
N ILE A 112 6.36 -10.83 5.41
CA ILE A 112 6.09 -11.19 6.81
C ILE A 112 4.75 -11.92 6.94
N VAL A 113 3.74 -11.52 6.18
CA VAL A 113 2.45 -12.25 6.12
C VAL A 113 2.61 -13.64 5.51
N GLU A 114 3.46 -13.82 4.49
CA GLU A 114 3.80 -15.14 3.92
C GLU A 114 4.42 -16.09 4.95
N GLN A 115 5.17 -15.57 5.92
CA GLN A 115 5.74 -16.34 7.02
C GLN A 115 4.71 -16.73 8.10
N GLY A 116 3.43 -16.36 7.91
CA GLY A 116 2.34 -16.72 8.83
C GLY A 116 2.07 -15.68 9.93
N TYR A 117 2.76 -14.54 9.91
CA TYR A 117 2.52 -13.43 10.85
C TYR A 117 1.43 -12.49 10.34
N GLN A 118 1.02 -11.57 11.21
CA GLN A 118 0.02 -10.55 10.91
C GLN A 118 0.66 -9.17 10.85
N ILE A 119 0.08 -8.31 10.02
CA ILE A 119 0.31 -6.86 10.07
C ILE A 119 -0.82 -6.26 10.91
N ALA A 120 -0.49 -5.66 12.04
CA ALA A 120 -1.44 -4.87 12.82
C ALA A 120 -1.51 -3.44 12.26
N TYR A 121 -2.66 -2.80 12.43
CA TYR A 121 -2.84 -1.38 12.12
C TYR A 121 -2.94 -0.55 13.40
N GLU A 122 -2.18 0.54 13.47
CA GLU A 122 -2.14 1.44 14.62
C GLU A 122 -2.39 2.89 14.18
N PRO A 123 -3.64 3.35 14.17
CA PRO A 123 -3.98 4.70 13.71
C PRO A 123 -3.44 5.82 14.61
N ASN A 124 -3.14 5.53 15.89
CA ASN A 124 -2.57 6.51 16.80
C ASN A 124 -1.04 6.66 16.66
N ALA A 125 -0.43 5.84 15.82
CA ALA A 125 0.96 5.99 15.39
C ALA A 125 0.96 6.57 13.98
N PHE A 126 1.13 7.87 13.83
CA PHE A 126 1.05 8.49 12.52
C PHE A 126 2.27 9.33 12.18
N SER A 127 2.52 9.41 10.88
CA SER A 127 3.48 10.32 10.28
C SER A 127 2.74 11.45 9.53
N ILE A 128 3.35 12.62 9.56
CA ILE A 128 2.91 13.79 8.80
C ILE A 128 3.93 14.01 7.69
N GLU A 129 3.46 14.12 6.46
CA GLU A 129 4.28 14.42 5.29
C GLU A 129 3.70 15.57 4.50
N GLU A 130 4.57 16.39 3.90
CA GLU A 130 4.12 17.40 2.96
C GLU A 130 3.78 16.79 1.60
N ALA A 131 2.69 17.27 1.00
CA ALA A 131 2.31 16.90 -0.36
C ALA A 131 3.39 17.31 -1.36
N GLY A 132 3.58 16.50 -2.40
CA GLY A 132 4.49 16.80 -3.50
C GLY A 132 4.23 18.17 -4.11
N SER A 133 5.33 18.89 -4.45
CA SER A 133 5.27 20.29 -4.86
C SER A 133 4.67 20.50 -6.27
N THR A 134 4.78 19.49 -7.16
CA THR A 134 4.34 19.62 -8.55
C THR A 134 3.57 18.38 -9.05
N MET A 135 2.63 18.62 -9.98
CA MET A 135 1.88 17.56 -10.66
C MET A 135 2.80 16.57 -11.41
N LYS A 136 3.92 17.06 -11.98
CA LYS A 136 4.87 16.22 -12.70
C LYS A 136 5.60 15.24 -11.79
N GLU A 137 6.01 15.70 -10.61
CA GLU A 137 6.64 14.84 -9.58
C GLU A 137 5.68 13.79 -9.07
N GLU A 138 4.44 14.19 -8.81
CA GLU A 138 3.40 13.28 -8.35
C GLU A 138 3.08 12.20 -9.40
N LEU A 139 2.99 12.57 -10.68
CA LEU A 139 2.80 11.61 -11.77
C LEU A 139 3.98 10.63 -11.85
N LYS A 140 5.21 11.13 -11.78
CA LYS A 140 6.42 10.27 -11.79
C LYS A 140 6.43 9.30 -10.60
N ARG A 141 6.03 9.77 -9.42
CA ARG A 141 5.89 8.94 -8.22
C ARG A 141 4.84 7.84 -8.42
N LYS A 142 3.64 8.19 -8.92
CA LYS A 142 2.55 7.23 -9.19
C LYS A 142 2.95 6.17 -10.22
N VAL A 143 3.62 6.56 -11.30
CA VAL A 143 4.13 5.62 -12.32
C VAL A 143 5.15 4.64 -11.70
N ARG A 144 6.09 5.13 -10.89
CA ARG A 144 7.07 4.29 -10.18
C ARG A 144 6.38 3.29 -9.25
N ILE A 145 5.39 3.75 -8.46
CA ILE A 145 4.63 2.89 -7.54
C ILE A 145 3.84 1.83 -8.33
N ALA A 146 3.17 2.22 -9.41
CA ALA A 146 2.42 1.28 -10.25
C ALA A 146 3.33 0.18 -10.82
N ALA A 147 4.47 0.56 -11.42
CA ALA A 147 5.44 -0.39 -11.96
C ALA A 147 5.98 -1.33 -10.87
N GLY A 148 6.30 -0.80 -9.67
CA GLY A 148 6.76 -1.59 -8.53
C GLY A 148 5.70 -2.55 -8.01
N ASN A 149 4.44 -2.15 -7.98
CA ASN A 149 3.34 -3.01 -7.57
C ASN A 149 3.16 -4.20 -8.53
N PHE A 150 3.21 -3.97 -9.85
CA PHE A 150 3.17 -5.06 -10.84
C PHE A 150 4.40 -5.97 -10.74
N TYR A 151 5.58 -5.42 -10.43
CA TYR A 151 6.76 -6.23 -10.16
C TYR A 151 6.58 -7.11 -8.92
N ASN A 152 6.06 -6.54 -7.83
CA ASN A 152 5.81 -7.26 -6.58
C ASN A 152 4.80 -8.41 -6.73
N LEU A 153 3.84 -8.33 -7.68
CA LEU A 153 2.92 -9.44 -7.96
C LEU A 153 3.65 -10.74 -8.32
N LYS A 154 4.76 -10.65 -9.06
CA LYS A 154 5.58 -11.82 -9.43
C LYS A 154 6.24 -12.48 -8.22
N LEU A 155 6.47 -11.70 -7.16
CA LEU A 155 7.14 -12.14 -5.94
C LEU A 155 6.17 -12.58 -4.83
N LEU A 156 4.86 -12.29 -5.00
CA LEU A 156 3.80 -12.54 -4.03
C LEU A 156 2.77 -13.57 -4.55
N THR A 157 3.26 -14.60 -5.25
CA THR A 157 2.41 -15.63 -5.87
C THR A 157 1.60 -16.44 -4.85
N SER A 158 2.04 -16.50 -3.59
CA SER A 158 1.31 -17.14 -2.49
C SER A 158 -0.07 -16.52 -2.23
N PHE A 159 -0.27 -15.23 -2.58
CA PHE A 159 -1.55 -14.53 -2.45
C PHE A 159 -2.49 -14.73 -3.66
N MET A 160 -2.16 -15.63 -4.58
CA MET A 160 -3.05 -16.07 -5.67
C MET A 160 -3.78 -17.38 -5.33
N ARG A 161 -3.83 -17.76 -4.05
CA ARG A 161 -4.57 -18.93 -3.56
C ARG A 161 -6.01 -18.57 -3.22
N LEU A 162 -6.86 -19.59 -3.03
CA LEU A 162 -8.25 -19.42 -2.61
C LEU A 162 -8.35 -19.46 -1.07
N ASP A 163 -7.66 -18.53 -0.40
CA ASP A 163 -7.75 -18.33 1.05
C ASP A 163 -8.17 -16.90 1.39
N LYS A 164 -8.45 -16.65 2.67
CA LYS A 164 -8.96 -15.38 3.17
C LYS A 164 -8.00 -14.21 2.91
N LYS A 165 -6.69 -14.42 3.13
CA LYS A 165 -5.66 -13.39 2.90
C LYS A 165 -5.54 -13.05 1.42
N SER A 166 -5.60 -14.06 0.56
CA SER A 166 -5.60 -13.87 -0.89
C SER A 166 -6.82 -13.11 -1.37
N TRP A 167 -8.01 -13.41 -0.81
CA TRP A 167 -9.21 -12.65 -1.12
C TRP A 167 -9.07 -11.17 -0.72
N MET A 168 -8.56 -10.89 0.48
CA MET A 168 -8.30 -9.52 0.94
C MET A 168 -7.29 -8.81 0.03
N PHE A 169 -6.19 -9.49 -0.34
CA PHE A 169 -5.20 -8.95 -1.27
C PHE A 169 -5.79 -8.63 -2.64
N VAL A 170 -6.54 -9.56 -3.23
CA VAL A 170 -7.14 -9.39 -4.55
C VAL A 170 -8.17 -8.26 -4.54
N SER A 171 -9.09 -8.26 -3.57
CA SER A 171 -10.17 -7.26 -3.51
C SER A 171 -9.67 -5.85 -3.22
N HIS A 172 -8.69 -5.68 -2.33
CA HIS A 172 -8.21 -4.35 -1.91
C HIS A 172 -7.09 -3.82 -2.81
N LYS A 173 -6.08 -4.62 -3.15
CA LYS A 173 -4.88 -4.13 -3.85
C LYS A 173 -4.88 -4.51 -5.33
N PHE A 174 -5.03 -5.79 -5.68
CA PHE A 174 -4.92 -6.24 -7.06
C PHE A 174 -5.96 -5.63 -7.98
N LEU A 175 -7.26 -5.66 -7.63
CA LEU A 175 -8.31 -5.06 -8.44
C LEU A 175 -8.11 -3.56 -8.63
N ARG A 176 -7.63 -2.86 -7.61
CA ARG A 176 -7.30 -1.44 -7.71
C ARG A 176 -6.14 -1.18 -8.68
N TRP A 177 -5.12 -2.04 -8.68
CA TRP A 177 -3.97 -1.87 -9.60
C TRP A 177 -4.34 -2.15 -11.05
N ILE A 178 -5.23 -3.11 -11.30
CA ILE A 178 -5.66 -3.46 -12.67
C ILE A 178 -6.80 -2.57 -13.19
N SER A 179 -7.51 -1.87 -12.32
CA SER A 179 -8.69 -1.06 -12.69
C SER A 179 -8.41 -0.04 -13.81
N PRO A 180 -7.27 0.69 -13.87
CA PRO A 180 -7.01 1.61 -14.98
C PRO A 180 -6.92 0.89 -16.33
N VAL A 181 -6.35 -0.32 -16.35
CA VAL A 181 -6.26 -1.15 -17.56
C VAL A 181 -7.65 -1.60 -18.00
N LEU A 182 -8.49 -2.04 -17.05
CA LEU A 182 -9.87 -2.43 -17.33
C LEU A 182 -10.70 -1.25 -17.86
N PHE A 183 -10.52 -0.04 -17.32
CA PHE A 183 -11.18 1.17 -17.82
C PHE A 183 -10.75 1.52 -19.25
N ILE A 184 -9.46 1.40 -19.57
CA ILE A 184 -8.96 1.62 -20.94
C ILE A 184 -9.60 0.60 -21.90
N LEU A 185 -9.59 -0.68 -21.54
CA LEU A 185 -10.19 -1.74 -22.36
C LEU A 185 -11.70 -1.51 -22.56
N LEU A 186 -12.41 -1.19 -21.49
CA LEU A 186 -13.84 -0.86 -21.58
C LEU A 186 -14.09 0.33 -22.51
N THR A 187 -13.29 1.38 -22.40
CA THR A 187 -13.41 2.56 -23.28
C THR A 187 -13.19 2.21 -24.74
N ILE A 188 -12.20 1.35 -25.04
CA ILE A 188 -11.94 0.88 -26.40
C ILE A 188 -13.15 0.06 -26.92
N VAL A 189 -13.67 -0.86 -26.13
CA VAL A 189 -14.84 -1.68 -26.53
C VAL A 189 -16.05 -0.80 -26.81
N LEU A 190 -16.36 0.16 -25.92
CA LEU A 190 -17.47 1.10 -26.13
C LEU A 190 -17.27 1.99 -27.36
N ALA A 191 -16.07 2.44 -27.64
CA ALA A 191 -15.76 3.23 -28.83
C ALA A 191 -15.96 2.41 -30.13
N VAL A 192 -15.53 1.16 -30.14
CA VAL A 192 -15.73 0.22 -31.25
C VAL A 192 -17.23 -0.05 -31.45
N GLU A 193 -17.98 -0.32 -30.40
CA GLU A 193 -19.43 -0.55 -30.46
C GLU A 193 -20.17 0.68 -31.01
N ALA A 194 -19.83 1.87 -30.52
CA ALA A 194 -20.42 3.12 -31.01
C ALA A 194 -20.12 3.33 -32.50
N PHE A 195 -18.91 3.04 -32.98
CA PHE A 195 -18.53 3.15 -34.38
C PHE A 195 -19.37 2.22 -35.28
N PHE A 196 -19.54 0.97 -34.90
CA PHE A 196 -20.33 0.02 -35.66
C PHE A 196 -21.85 0.35 -35.62
N SER A 197 -22.37 0.84 -34.51
CA SER A 197 -23.76 1.30 -34.39
C SER A 197 -24.05 2.50 -35.30
N VAL A 198 -23.12 3.45 -35.43
CA VAL A 198 -23.25 4.58 -36.37
C VAL A 198 -23.25 4.09 -37.83
N ILE A 199 -22.32 3.18 -38.18
CA ILE A 199 -22.26 2.61 -39.53
C ILE A 199 -23.56 1.81 -39.86
N ALA A 200 -24.05 0.99 -38.94
CA ALA A 200 -25.31 0.28 -39.11
C ALA A 200 -26.47 1.26 -39.34
N GLY A 201 -26.56 2.33 -38.57
CA GLY A 201 -27.57 3.37 -38.76
C GLY A 201 -27.50 4.07 -40.12
N ILE A 202 -26.30 4.24 -40.70
CA ILE A 202 -26.10 4.85 -42.03
C ILE A 202 -26.51 3.86 -43.17
N ILE A 203 -26.29 2.57 -42.98
CA ILE A 203 -26.59 1.56 -44.01
C ILE A 203 -28.09 1.24 -44.07
N PHE A 204 -28.84 1.40 -42.98
CA PHE A 204 -30.28 1.10 -42.89
C PHE A 204 -31.18 2.32 -43.10
N VAL A 205 -30.64 3.51 -43.40
CA VAL A 205 -31.37 4.70 -43.85
C VAL A 205 -31.20 4.87 -45.36
#